data_9ba3f9215de4bb9c57e648e62cc7df59
#
_entry.id   9ba3f9215de4bb9c57e648e62cc7df59
#
_cell.length_a   1.000
_cell.length_b   1.000
_cell.length_c   1.000
_cell.angle_alpha   90.00
_cell.angle_beta   90.00
_cell.angle_gamma   90.00
#
_symmetry.space_group_name_H-M   'P 1'
#
loop_
_entity.id
_entity.type
_entity.pdbx_description
1 polymer ?
#
loop_
_entity_poly.entity_id
_entity_poly.type
_entity_poly.pdbx_seq_one_letter_code
_entity_poly.pdbx_strand_id
1 'polypeptide(L)'
;MLKSTVRRQIRLVFQLERFVSLIKKLVFWRLTIIVHAIILGSTAAVYIAEFDLNPHLSTFTNKLYWSISTVTSVGYDDVVPITNPGRWVAMALMIAGTLFHALYTAIFAAAMMKP
;
A
#
# COMPACT_ATOMS: atom_id res chain seq x y z
N MET A 1 18.42 -25.37 27.91
CA MET A 1 18.48 -23.92 27.61
C MET A 1 19.20 -23.64 26.27
N LEU A 2 20.41 -24.11 26.07
CA LEU A 2 21.16 -23.92 24.78
C LEU A 2 20.41 -24.43 23.53
N LYS A 3 19.79 -25.61 23.59
CA LYS A 3 19.05 -26.20 22.45
C LYS A 3 17.82 -25.35 22.04
N SER A 4 17.17 -24.68 22.96
CA SER A 4 16.01 -23.81 22.67
C SER A 4 16.46 -22.52 22.00
N THR A 5 17.57 -21.95 22.43
CA THR A 5 18.15 -20.73 21.87
C THR A 5 18.65 -20.97 20.44
N VAL A 6 19.36 -22.08 20.22
CA VAL A 6 19.86 -22.46 18.88
C VAL A 6 18.69 -22.70 17.90
N ARG A 7 17.64 -23.41 18.34
CA ARG A 7 16.43 -23.61 17.52
C ARG A 7 15.72 -22.30 17.17
N ARG A 8 15.72 -21.36 18.11
CA ARG A 8 15.14 -20.03 17.88
C ARG A 8 15.93 -19.24 16.84
N GLN A 9 17.25 -19.26 16.92
CA GLN A 9 18.12 -18.60 15.96
C GLN A 9 17.98 -19.19 14.55
N ILE A 10 17.99 -20.51 14.44
CA ILE A 10 17.78 -21.20 13.14
C ILE A 10 16.43 -20.81 12.55
N ARG A 11 15.35 -20.76 13.35
CA ARG A 11 14.03 -20.36 12.88
C ARG A 11 14.00 -18.92 12.37
N LEU A 12 14.67 -18.00 13.04
CA LEU A 12 14.79 -16.60 12.61
C LEU A 12 15.54 -16.46 11.27
N VAL A 13 16.64 -17.19 11.10
CA VAL A 13 17.39 -17.20 9.83
C VAL A 13 16.50 -17.72 8.69
N PHE A 14 15.78 -18.83 8.88
CA PHE A 14 14.85 -19.35 7.87
C PHE A 14 13.72 -18.39 7.54
N GLN A 15 13.21 -17.64 8.51
CA GLN A 15 12.20 -16.61 8.28
C GLN A 15 12.76 -15.44 7.46
N LEU A 16 13.98 -15.00 7.76
CA LEU A 16 14.66 -13.94 7.01
C LEU A 16 14.94 -14.36 5.55
N GLU A 17 15.41 -15.58 5.32
CA GLU A 17 15.62 -16.09 3.97
C GLU A 17 14.33 -16.16 3.16
N ARG A 18 13.22 -16.55 3.79
CA ARG A 18 11.89 -16.54 3.15
C ARG A 18 11.43 -15.14 2.80
N PHE A 19 11.63 -14.18 3.69
CA PHE A 19 11.31 -12.78 3.46
C PHE A 19 12.12 -12.23 2.28
N VAL A 20 13.44 -12.48 2.26
CA VAL A 20 14.30 -12.07 1.15
C VAL A 20 13.90 -12.74 -0.17
N SER A 21 13.50 -14.03 -0.13
CA SER A 21 13.04 -14.74 -1.34
C SER A 21 11.74 -14.16 -1.90
N LEU A 22 10.87 -13.65 -1.05
CA LEU A 22 9.65 -12.94 -1.45
C LEU A 22 9.95 -11.66 -2.21
N ILE A 23 10.84 -10.84 -1.66
CA ILE A 23 11.26 -9.57 -2.27
C ILE A 23 11.87 -9.82 -3.66
N LYS A 24 12.52 -10.96 -3.87
CA LYS A 24 13.08 -11.37 -5.17
C LYS A 24 12.04 -11.87 -6.17
N LYS A 25 10.80 -12.13 -5.78
CA LYS A 25 9.78 -12.65 -6.70
C LYS A 25 9.27 -11.55 -7.63
N LEU A 26 9.19 -11.88 -8.93
CA LEU A 26 8.66 -10.99 -9.95
C LEU A 26 7.22 -10.51 -9.65
N VAL A 27 6.40 -11.36 -9.04
CA VAL A 27 5.02 -11.04 -8.64
C VAL A 27 5.00 -9.91 -7.62
N PHE A 28 5.87 -9.95 -6.61
CA PHE A 28 5.98 -8.88 -5.59
C PHE A 28 6.31 -7.53 -6.24
N TRP A 29 7.30 -7.49 -7.12
CA TRP A 29 7.70 -6.26 -7.80
C TRP A 29 6.64 -5.74 -8.75
N ARG A 30 5.96 -6.62 -9.48
CA ARG A 30 4.82 -6.23 -10.34
C ARG A 30 3.70 -5.57 -9.54
N LEU A 31 3.28 -6.18 -8.43
CA LEU A 31 2.27 -5.59 -7.54
C LEU A 31 2.73 -4.25 -6.97
N THR A 32 3.96 -4.15 -6.53
CA THR A 32 4.54 -2.91 -6.00
C THR A 32 4.52 -1.78 -7.04
N ILE A 33 4.93 -2.05 -8.26
CA ILE A 33 4.89 -1.07 -9.37
C ILE A 33 3.45 -0.63 -9.65
N ILE A 34 2.50 -1.57 -9.71
CA ILE A 34 1.08 -1.28 -9.95
C ILE A 34 0.52 -0.37 -8.85
N VAL A 35 0.81 -0.66 -7.57
CA VAL A 35 0.36 0.18 -6.45
C VAL A 35 0.91 1.59 -6.56
N HIS A 36 2.20 1.75 -6.86
CA HIS A 36 2.79 3.08 -7.03
C HIS A 36 2.20 3.83 -8.23
N ALA A 37 1.94 3.13 -9.34
CA ALA A 37 1.28 3.72 -10.50
C ALA A 37 -0.15 4.19 -10.15
N ILE A 38 -0.89 3.43 -9.35
CA ILE A 38 -2.23 3.79 -8.88
C ILE A 38 -2.17 5.01 -7.94
N ILE A 39 -1.20 5.06 -7.02
CA ILE A 39 -1.00 6.22 -6.13
C ILE A 39 -0.73 7.48 -6.95
N LEU A 40 0.20 7.43 -7.88
CA LEU A 40 0.54 8.58 -8.72
C LEU A 40 -0.62 8.96 -9.64
N GLY A 41 -1.30 8.00 -10.22
CA GLY A 41 -2.47 8.21 -11.07
C GLY A 41 -3.63 8.85 -10.32
N SER A 42 -3.94 8.40 -9.11
CA SER A 42 -4.98 9.00 -8.26
C SER A 42 -4.60 10.39 -7.78
N THR A 43 -3.33 10.63 -7.46
CA THR A 43 -2.81 11.95 -7.13
C THR A 43 -3.01 12.93 -8.29
N ALA A 44 -2.70 12.51 -9.52
CA ALA A 44 -2.91 13.33 -10.72
C ALA A 44 -4.41 13.54 -11.01
N ALA A 45 -5.23 12.51 -10.88
CA ALA A 45 -6.67 12.61 -11.11
C ALA A 45 -7.35 13.57 -10.11
N VAL A 46 -6.99 13.50 -8.84
CA VAL A 46 -7.48 14.42 -7.81
C VAL A 46 -6.93 15.83 -8.03
N TYR A 47 -5.69 15.95 -8.55
CA TYR A 47 -5.17 17.27 -8.95
C TYR A 47 -6.10 17.95 -9.94
N ILE A 48 -6.54 17.24 -10.97
CA ILE A 48 -7.45 17.78 -11.99
C ILE A 48 -8.85 18.03 -11.42
N ALA A 49 -9.37 17.11 -10.63
CA ALA A 49 -10.74 17.17 -10.10
C ALA A 49 -10.96 18.24 -9.03
N GLU A 50 -9.93 18.50 -8.21
CA GLU A 50 -9.98 19.43 -7.07
C GLU A 50 -9.27 20.77 -7.36
N PHE A 51 -8.83 21.01 -8.60
CA PHE A 51 -8.06 22.19 -8.97
C PHE A 51 -8.80 23.47 -8.62
N ASP A 52 -8.17 24.33 -7.83
CA ASP A 52 -8.70 25.60 -7.30
C ASP A 52 -10.03 25.52 -6.52
N LEU A 53 -10.58 24.32 -6.29
CA LEU A 53 -11.84 24.13 -5.58
C LEU A 53 -11.66 23.67 -4.13
N ASN A 54 -10.54 23.05 -3.82
CA ASN A 54 -10.27 22.47 -2.52
C ASN A 54 -8.96 22.98 -1.91
N PRO A 55 -9.02 23.93 -0.95
CA PRO A 55 -7.81 24.47 -0.32
C PRO A 55 -6.97 23.41 0.40
N HIS A 56 -7.61 22.37 0.95
CA HIS A 56 -6.92 21.29 1.67
C HIS A 56 -6.13 20.36 0.73
N LEU A 57 -6.49 20.30 -0.55
CA LEU A 57 -5.80 19.56 -1.61
C LEU A 57 -5.07 20.48 -2.59
N SER A 58 -4.66 21.68 -2.16
CA SER A 58 -3.98 22.66 -3.02
C SER A 58 -2.56 22.23 -3.38
N THR A 59 -1.82 21.62 -2.45
CA THR A 59 -0.43 21.22 -2.66
C THR A 59 -0.30 19.80 -3.20
N PHE A 60 0.77 19.52 -3.95
CA PHE A 60 1.10 18.16 -4.38
C PHE A 60 1.30 17.21 -3.19
N THR A 61 1.95 17.69 -2.13
CA THR A 61 2.19 16.92 -0.91
C THR A 61 0.88 16.46 -0.26
N ASN A 62 -0.11 17.33 -0.17
CA ASN A 62 -1.42 16.98 0.41
C ASN A 62 -2.17 15.95 -0.44
N LYS A 63 -2.09 16.07 -1.77
CA LYS A 63 -2.70 15.11 -2.70
C LYS A 63 -2.04 13.74 -2.60
N LEU A 64 -0.70 13.71 -2.56
CA LEU A 64 0.05 12.47 -2.41
C LEU A 64 -0.18 11.83 -1.04
N TYR A 65 -0.17 12.63 0.02
CA TYR A 65 -0.49 12.19 1.38
C TYR A 65 -1.88 11.56 1.45
N TRP A 66 -2.88 12.22 0.89
CA TRP A 66 -4.23 11.68 0.80
C TRP A 66 -4.28 10.34 0.03
N SER A 67 -3.62 10.27 -1.13
CA SER A 67 -3.60 9.05 -1.94
C SER A 67 -2.96 7.88 -1.19
N ILE A 68 -1.83 8.11 -0.53
CA ILE A 68 -1.14 7.08 0.28
C ILE A 68 -2.01 6.67 1.47
N SER A 69 -2.56 7.62 2.22
CA SER A 69 -3.43 7.37 3.36
C SER A 69 -4.66 6.53 2.97
N THR A 70 -5.21 6.80 1.80
CA THR A 70 -6.40 6.10 1.29
C THR A 70 -6.06 4.69 0.79
N VAL A 71 -5.00 4.54 -0.03
CA VAL A 71 -4.62 3.23 -0.59
C VAL A 71 -4.13 2.26 0.48
N THR A 72 -3.51 2.77 1.54
CA THR A 72 -3.05 1.96 2.68
C THR A 72 -4.17 1.64 3.67
N SER A 73 -5.37 2.14 3.46
CA SER A 73 -6.52 2.01 4.37
C SER A 73 -6.32 2.64 5.75
N VAL A 74 -5.34 3.53 5.91
CA VAL A 74 -5.14 4.30 7.15
C VAL A 74 -6.25 5.33 7.30
N GLY A 75 -6.52 6.13 6.26
CA GLY A 75 -7.68 6.99 6.14
C GLY A 75 -7.86 7.96 7.32
N TYR A 76 -6.89 8.85 7.57
CA TYR A 76 -7.00 9.84 8.65
C TYR A 76 -8.18 10.80 8.51
N ASP A 77 -8.69 10.98 7.29
CA ASP A 77 -9.87 11.82 6.97
C ASP A 77 -9.67 13.33 7.27
N ASP A 78 -8.44 13.76 7.41
CA ASP A 78 -8.06 15.16 7.63
C ASP A 78 -7.95 15.96 6.32
N VAL A 79 -7.66 15.27 5.21
CA VAL A 79 -7.60 15.83 3.85
C VAL A 79 -8.38 14.92 2.92
N VAL A 80 -9.48 15.44 2.35
CA VAL A 80 -10.40 14.62 1.53
C VAL A 80 -10.88 15.40 0.31
N PRO A 81 -11.21 14.70 -0.80
CA PRO A 81 -11.84 15.30 -1.96
C PRO A 81 -13.26 15.83 -1.63
N ILE A 82 -13.58 17.01 -2.10
CA ILE A 82 -14.90 17.63 -1.92
C ILE A 82 -15.75 17.60 -3.19
N THR A 83 -15.15 17.48 -4.36
CA THR A 83 -15.86 17.43 -5.64
C THR A 83 -16.42 16.04 -5.92
N ASN A 84 -17.48 15.95 -6.73
CA ASN A 84 -18.01 14.66 -7.17
C ASN A 84 -16.99 13.84 -7.95
N PRO A 85 -16.26 14.37 -8.96
CA PRO A 85 -15.18 13.64 -9.63
C PRO A 85 -14.10 13.16 -8.67
N GLY A 86 -13.67 14.00 -7.73
CA GLY A 86 -12.68 13.62 -6.71
C GLY A 86 -13.14 12.48 -5.82
N ARG A 87 -14.41 12.46 -5.44
CA ARG A 87 -15.02 11.37 -4.66
C ARG A 87 -15.11 10.05 -5.44
N TRP A 88 -15.35 10.09 -6.76
CA TRP A 88 -15.28 8.89 -7.59
C TRP A 88 -13.86 8.31 -7.65
N VAL A 89 -12.85 9.16 -7.77
CA VAL A 89 -11.43 8.74 -7.67
C VAL A 89 -11.16 8.12 -6.29
N ALA A 90 -11.66 8.73 -5.21
CA ALA A 90 -11.51 8.22 -3.86
C ALA A 90 -12.11 6.82 -3.69
N MET A 91 -13.34 6.60 -4.17
CA MET A 91 -14.00 5.30 -4.09
C MET A 91 -13.24 4.22 -4.87
N ALA A 92 -12.76 4.52 -6.08
CA ALA A 92 -11.94 3.61 -6.86
C ALA A 92 -10.62 3.27 -6.13
N LEU A 93 -9.97 4.27 -5.53
CA LEU A 93 -8.72 4.09 -4.79
C LEU A 93 -8.93 3.26 -3.51
N MET A 94 -10.03 3.44 -2.80
CA MET A 94 -10.39 2.66 -1.61
C MET A 94 -10.57 1.17 -1.96
N ILE A 95 -11.29 0.87 -3.04
CA ILE A 95 -11.47 -0.52 -3.50
C ILE A 95 -10.13 -1.13 -3.92
N ALA A 96 -9.35 -0.43 -4.74
CA ALA A 96 -8.03 -0.88 -5.16
C ALA A 96 -7.10 -1.10 -3.97
N GLY A 97 -7.06 -0.17 -3.02
CA GLY A 97 -6.24 -0.25 -1.82
C GLY A 97 -6.57 -1.48 -0.96
N THR A 98 -7.84 -1.74 -0.74
CA THR A 98 -8.31 -2.91 0.02
C THR A 98 -7.88 -4.21 -0.65
N LEU A 99 -8.03 -4.31 -1.98
CA LEU A 99 -7.61 -5.49 -2.74
C LEU A 99 -6.09 -5.70 -2.68
N PHE A 100 -5.30 -4.63 -2.84
CA PHE A 100 -3.84 -4.71 -2.73
C PHE A 100 -3.38 -5.10 -1.34
N HIS A 101 -3.99 -4.55 -0.30
CA HIS A 101 -3.68 -4.92 1.07
C HIS A 101 -3.93 -6.40 1.32
N ALA A 102 -5.06 -6.94 0.87
CA ALA A 102 -5.37 -8.36 0.95
C ALA A 102 -4.36 -9.23 0.18
N LEU A 103 -3.97 -8.82 -1.03
CA LEU A 103 -2.98 -9.54 -1.83
C LEU A 103 -1.59 -9.56 -1.17
N TYR A 104 -1.11 -8.43 -0.67
CA TYR A 104 0.16 -8.38 0.06
C TYR A 104 0.14 -9.26 1.30
N THR A 105 -0.93 -9.18 2.09
CA THR A 105 -1.09 -10.02 3.29
C THR A 105 -1.08 -11.50 2.93
N ALA A 106 -1.78 -11.90 1.86
CA ALA A 106 -1.80 -13.28 1.38
C ALA A 106 -0.42 -13.77 0.92
N ILE A 107 0.34 -12.92 0.19
CA ILE A 107 1.69 -13.25 -0.27
C ILE A 107 2.63 -13.44 0.93
N PHE A 108 2.59 -12.53 1.91
CA PHE A 108 3.41 -12.66 3.11
C PHE A 108 3.04 -13.88 3.94
N ALA A 109 1.75 -14.13 4.17
CA ALA A 109 1.27 -15.29 4.89
C ALA A 109 1.69 -16.61 4.20
N ALA A 110 1.50 -16.71 2.89
CA ALA A 110 1.90 -17.89 2.11
C ALA A 110 3.41 -18.16 2.18
N ALA A 111 4.23 -17.11 2.19
CA ALA A 111 5.68 -17.29 2.32
C ALA A 111 6.10 -17.78 3.70
N MET A 112 5.42 -17.31 4.76
CA MET A 112 5.72 -17.72 6.14
C MET A 112 5.23 -19.13 6.46
N MET A 113 4.19 -19.61 5.76
CA MET A 113 3.58 -20.93 6.00
C MET A 113 4.25 -22.08 5.21
N LYS A 114 5.10 -21.80 4.23
CA LYS A 114 5.82 -22.86 3.50
C LYS A 114 6.81 -23.58 4.42
N PRO A 115 6.76 -24.92 4.44
CA PRO A 115 7.72 -25.71 5.23
C PRO A 115 9.16 -25.57 4.73
#